data_6b39ea1d9ef8d4496cef2c7c2b397007
#
_entry.id   6b39ea1d9ef8d4496cef2c7c2b397007
#
_cell.length_a   1.000
_cell.length_b   1.000
_cell.length_c   1.000
_cell.angle_alpha   90.00
_cell.angle_beta   90.00
_cell.angle_gamma   90.00
#
_symmetry.space_group_name_H-M   'P 1'
#
loop_
_entity.id
_entity.type
_entity.pdbx_description
1 polymer ?
#
loop_
_entity_poly.entity_id
_entity_poly.type
_entity_poly.pdbx_seq_one_letter_code
_entity_poly.pdbx_strand_id
1 'polypeptide(L)'
;MSKDADKKKQIPINKYSIYELKSEIDQSIVSHLEKEEFIENHTNSNLKIVVGLITLTCTAVAYFYPKPFPLNYNAILFSVIGYGIFSTIYWYLDKHYIKNTFYCGINSSYCSKLRAKKHHVIKEIRMNSEIKDRSVIYNLWFEFVTVEGGKVFKSEMSQIDCTEVCDEMGYVHRDIVAKKFDDILNKEIVKIE
;
A
#
# COMPACT_ATOMS: atom_id res chain seq x y z
N MET A 1 -23.45 15.63 -17.36
CA MET A 1 -23.02 14.66 -18.36
C MET A 1 -21.61 14.19 -18.03
N SER A 2 -21.41 13.30 -17.07
CA SER A 2 -20.11 12.62 -16.87
C SER A 2 -20.21 11.35 -15.99
N LYS A 3 -21.40 10.77 -15.77
CA LYS A 3 -21.55 9.51 -15.02
C LYS A 3 -21.30 8.24 -15.86
N ASP A 4 -21.17 8.38 -17.16
CA ASP A 4 -21.02 7.23 -18.08
C ASP A 4 -19.57 6.93 -18.49
N ALA A 5 -18.63 7.80 -18.16
CA ALA A 5 -17.20 7.58 -18.47
C ALA A 5 -16.51 6.61 -17.48
N ASP A 6 -17.08 6.36 -16.32
CA ASP A 6 -16.50 5.50 -15.27
C ASP A 6 -16.91 4.02 -15.36
N LYS A 7 -17.77 3.67 -16.31
CA LYS A 7 -17.94 2.28 -16.73
C LYS A 7 -16.82 1.83 -17.68
N LYS A 8 -15.57 2.15 -17.35
CA LYS A 8 -14.42 1.42 -17.87
C LYS A 8 -14.73 -0.05 -17.64
N LYS A 9 -14.79 -0.83 -18.71
CA LYS A 9 -14.98 -2.27 -18.80
C LYS A 9 -14.38 -2.94 -17.55
N GLN A 10 -15.18 -3.11 -16.50
CA GLN A 10 -14.76 -3.89 -15.35
C GLN A 10 -14.54 -5.30 -15.88
N ILE A 11 -13.32 -5.79 -15.70
CA ILE A 11 -12.98 -7.16 -16.06
C ILE A 11 -13.44 -8.02 -14.88
N PRO A 12 -14.24 -9.07 -15.10
CA PRO A 12 -14.62 -9.96 -14.03
C PRO A 12 -13.37 -10.61 -13.45
N ILE A 13 -13.22 -10.51 -12.14
CA ILE A 13 -12.12 -11.14 -11.42
C ILE A 13 -12.43 -12.60 -11.12
N ASN A 14 -11.39 -13.39 -10.97
CA ASN A 14 -11.56 -14.74 -10.47
C ASN A 14 -11.89 -14.70 -8.96
N LYS A 15 -13.19 -14.86 -8.62
CA LYS A 15 -13.69 -14.81 -7.23
C LYS A 15 -13.03 -15.84 -6.30
N TYR A 16 -12.37 -16.85 -6.83
CA TYR A 16 -11.61 -17.84 -6.05
C TYR A 16 -10.16 -17.43 -5.78
N SER A 17 -9.69 -16.36 -6.43
CA SER A 17 -8.37 -15.80 -6.20
C SER A 17 -8.46 -14.68 -5.16
N ILE A 18 -8.06 -14.98 -3.94
CA ILE A 18 -8.03 -14.03 -2.81
C ILE A 18 -7.18 -12.80 -3.16
N TYR A 19 -6.09 -13.00 -3.91
CA TYR A 19 -5.18 -11.92 -4.30
C TYR A 19 -5.82 -10.95 -5.30
N GLU A 20 -6.55 -11.46 -6.29
CA GLU A 20 -7.26 -10.62 -7.27
C GLU A 20 -8.38 -9.85 -6.61
N LEU A 21 -9.16 -10.51 -5.75
CA LEU A 21 -10.24 -9.89 -5.00
C LEU A 21 -9.71 -8.76 -4.09
N LYS A 22 -8.65 -9.05 -3.33
CA LYS A 22 -8.00 -8.04 -2.48
C LYS A 22 -7.50 -6.87 -3.31
N SER A 23 -6.80 -7.13 -4.40
CA SER A 23 -6.23 -6.09 -5.28
C SER A 23 -7.30 -5.19 -5.87
N GLU A 24 -8.44 -5.73 -6.31
CA GLU A 24 -9.54 -4.93 -6.88
C GLU A 24 -10.24 -4.09 -5.81
N ILE A 25 -10.40 -4.60 -4.58
CA ILE A 25 -10.96 -3.82 -3.48
C ILE A 25 -9.99 -2.69 -3.10
N ASP A 26 -8.68 -2.99 -2.94
CA ASP A 26 -7.65 -1.99 -2.65
C ASP A 26 -7.64 -0.89 -3.72
N GLN A 27 -7.68 -1.26 -5.02
CA GLN A 27 -7.71 -0.31 -6.13
C GLN A 27 -8.99 0.50 -6.19
N SER A 28 -10.12 -0.07 -5.80
CA SER A 28 -11.40 0.63 -5.69
C SER A 28 -11.34 1.73 -4.62
N ILE A 29 -10.75 1.43 -3.46
CA ILE A 29 -10.54 2.40 -2.38
C ILE A 29 -9.58 3.51 -2.83
N VAL A 30 -8.46 3.16 -3.47
CA VAL A 30 -7.49 4.15 -3.99
C VAL A 30 -8.15 5.09 -5.00
N SER A 31 -8.92 4.55 -5.95
CA SER A 31 -9.62 5.36 -6.94
C SER A 31 -10.68 6.28 -6.33
N HIS A 32 -11.27 5.89 -5.20
CA HIS A 32 -12.19 6.74 -4.44
C HIS A 32 -11.44 7.89 -3.74
N LEU A 33 -10.30 7.60 -3.11
CA LEU A 33 -9.45 8.58 -2.45
C LEU A 33 -8.85 9.60 -3.42
N GLU A 34 -8.47 9.18 -4.62
CA GLU A 34 -8.01 10.10 -5.67
C GLU A 34 -9.08 11.12 -6.06
N LYS A 35 -10.37 10.71 -6.08
CA LYS A 35 -11.49 11.63 -6.31
C LYS A 35 -11.69 12.63 -5.17
N GLU A 36 -11.33 12.26 -3.95
CA GLU A 36 -11.37 13.10 -2.75
C GLU A 36 -10.10 13.95 -2.54
N GLU A 37 -9.27 14.11 -3.60
CA GLU A 37 -8.05 14.95 -3.62
C GLU A 37 -6.95 14.48 -2.64
N PHE A 38 -6.90 13.18 -2.30
CA PHE A 38 -5.76 12.64 -1.58
C PHE A 38 -4.56 12.48 -2.50
N ILE A 39 -3.40 12.91 -2.04
CA ILE A 39 -2.13 12.78 -2.77
C ILE A 39 -1.39 11.57 -2.21
N GLU A 40 -1.11 10.60 -3.07
CA GLU A 40 -0.36 9.41 -2.69
C GLU A 40 1.12 9.73 -2.45
N ASN A 41 1.67 9.25 -1.34
CA ASN A 41 3.07 9.38 -1.01
C ASN A 41 3.83 8.11 -1.38
N HIS A 42 4.55 8.17 -2.49
CA HIS A 42 5.33 7.05 -3.01
C HIS A 42 6.75 6.93 -2.41
N THR A 43 7.11 7.72 -1.40
CA THR A 43 8.49 7.77 -0.87
C THR A 43 9.01 6.40 -0.46
N ASN A 44 8.19 5.59 0.23
CA ASN A 44 8.58 4.26 0.68
C ASN A 44 8.74 3.27 -0.49
N SER A 45 7.84 3.34 -1.48
CA SER A 45 7.92 2.53 -2.70
C SER A 45 9.14 2.90 -3.53
N ASN A 46 9.43 4.18 -3.69
CA ASN A 46 10.60 4.66 -4.41
C ASN A 46 11.91 4.22 -3.73
N LEU A 47 11.98 4.28 -2.40
CA LEU A 47 13.13 3.79 -1.66
C LEU A 47 13.38 2.29 -1.90
N LYS A 48 12.32 1.49 -1.91
CA LYS A 48 12.41 0.05 -2.22
C LYS A 48 12.93 -0.19 -3.64
N ILE A 49 12.45 0.57 -4.62
CA ILE A 49 12.91 0.47 -6.02
C ILE A 49 14.40 0.81 -6.12
N VAL A 50 14.86 1.87 -5.46
CA VAL A 50 16.27 2.28 -5.48
C VAL A 50 17.15 1.19 -4.87
N VAL A 51 16.80 0.65 -3.71
CA VAL A 51 17.57 -0.43 -3.07
C VAL A 51 17.58 -1.69 -3.96
N GLY A 52 16.45 -2.03 -4.58
CA GLY A 52 16.36 -3.14 -5.55
C GLY A 52 17.27 -2.94 -6.76
N LEU A 53 17.33 -1.73 -7.33
CA LEU A 53 18.25 -1.41 -8.44
C LEU A 53 19.71 -1.53 -8.05
N ILE A 54 20.08 -1.08 -6.85
CA ILE A 54 21.46 -1.24 -6.35
C ILE A 54 21.82 -2.72 -6.23
N THR A 55 20.91 -3.53 -5.68
CA THR A 55 21.08 -4.98 -5.56
C THR A 55 21.29 -5.65 -6.91
N LEU A 56 20.48 -5.26 -7.91
CA LEU A 56 20.61 -5.74 -9.29
C LEU A 56 21.93 -5.32 -9.91
N THR A 57 22.39 -4.08 -9.66
CA THR A 57 23.67 -3.57 -10.18
C THR A 57 24.84 -4.37 -9.61
N CYS A 58 24.82 -4.72 -8.33
CA CYS A 58 25.85 -5.60 -7.74
C CYS A 58 25.94 -6.94 -8.47
N THR A 59 24.81 -7.55 -8.81
CA THR A 59 24.77 -8.81 -9.57
C THR A 59 25.29 -8.63 -11.00
N ALA A 60 24.91 -7.54 -11.65
CA ALA A 60 25.34 -7.21 -13.02
C ALA A 60 26.85 -7.01 -13.09
N VAL A 61 27.45 -6.32 -12.12
CA VAL A 61 28.92 -6.14 -12.04
C VAL A 61 29.63 -7.49 -11.94
N ALA A 62 29.14 -8.41 -11.13
CA ALA A 62 29.73 -9.75 -11.02
C ALA A 62 29.72 -10.51 -12.35
N TYR A 63 28.62 -10.35 -13.13
CA TYR A 63 28.43 -11.08 -14.39
C TYR A 63 29.22 -10.47 -15.55
N PHE A 64 29.20 -9.15 -15.70
CA PHE A 64 29.80 -8.46 -16.85
C PHE A 64 31.27 -8.10 -16.68
N TYR A 65 31.91 -8.47 -15.56
CA TYR A 65 33.30 -8.12 -15.34
C TYR A 65 34.22 -8.79 -16.38
N PRO A 66 35.03 -8.03 -17.12
CA PRO A 66 35.69 -8.52 -18.36
C PRO A 66 36.82 -9.50 -18.15
N LYS A 67 37.26 -9.75 -16.89
CA LYS A 67 38.38 -10.64 -16.62
C LYS A 67 37.92 -12.05 -16.24
N PRO A 68 38.55 -13.10 -16.78
CA PRO A 68 38.20 -14.48 -16.41
C PRO A 68 38.67 -14.81 -14.98
N PHE A 69 38.07 -15.83 -14.40
CA PHE A 69 38.51 -16.40 -13.13
C PHE A 69 39.93 -17.00 -13.32
N PRO A 70 40.91 -16.81 -12.35
CA PRO A 70 40.72 -16.23 -11.01
C PRO A 70 41.01 -14.72 -10.88
N LEU A 71 41.27 -13.99 -11.95
CA LEU A 71 41.63 -12.56 -11.90
C LEU A 71 40.46 -11.65 -11.49
N ASN A 72 39.23 -12.13 -11.60
CA ASN A 72 38.03 -11.43 -11.17
C ASN A 72 37.56 -11.77 -9.76
N TYR A 73 38.31 -12.55 -8.99
CA TYR A 73 37.91 -13.02 -7.64
C TYR A 73 37.44 -11.88 -6.74
N ASN A 74 38.21 -10.80 -6.67
CA ASN A 74 37.88 -9.66 -5.82
C ASN A 74 36.58 -8.96 -6.26
N ALA A 75 36.36 -8.82 -7.57
CA ALA A 75 35.11 -8.21 -8.09
C ALA A 75 33.89 -9.06 -7.73
N ILE A 76 33.98 -10.36 -7.89
CA ILE A 76 32.91 -11.29 -7.52
C ILE A 76 32.68 -11.24 -6.00
N LEU A 77 33.74 -11.27 -5.19
CA LEU A 77 33.64 -11.25 -3.73
C LEU A 77 32.90 -9.98 -3.24
N PHE A 78 33.31 -8.79 -3.72
CA PHE A 78 32.67 -7.53 -3.36
C PHE A 78 31.24 -7.48 -3.84
N SER A 79 30.93 -8.00 -5.02
CA SER A 79 29.56 -8.04 -5.55
C SER A 79 28.66 -8.94 -4.72
N VAL A 80 29.14 -10.11 -4.28
CA VAL A 80 28.37 -11.04 -3.43
C VAL A 80 28.12 -10.43 -2.06
N ILE A 81 29.13 -9.81 -1.44
CA ILE A 81 28.98 -9.14 -0.15
C ILE A 81 27.98 -7.97 -0.28
N GLY A 82 28.13 -7.14 -1.31
CA GLY A 82 27.22 -6.03 -1.58
C GLY A 82 25.78 -6.51 -1.78
N TYR A 83 25.58 -7.55 -2.60
CA TYR A 83 24.29 -8.17 -2.78
C TYR A 83 23.67 -8.63 -1.45
N GLY A 84 24.43 -9.32 -0.61
CA GLY A 84 23.96 -9.79 0.70
C GLY A 84 23.50 -8.66 1.61
N ILE A 85 24.27 -7.57 1.69
CA ILE A 85 23.95 -6.39 2.51
C ILE A 85 22.66 -5.73 1.99
N PHE A 86 22.59 -5.37 0.69
CA PHE A 86 21.45 -4.68 0.12
C PHE A 86 20.19 -5.55 0.07
N SER A 87 20.32 -6.86 -0.14
CA SER A 87 19.20 -7.81 -0.06
C SER A 87 18.62 -7.89 1.35
N THR A 88 19.48 -7.84 2.39
CA THR A 88 19.03 -7.81 3.79
C THR A 88 18.30 -6.50 4.10
N ILE A 89 18.82 -5.36 3.62
CA ILE A 89 18.18 -4.05 3.77
C ILE A 89 16.81 -4.07 3.06
N TYR A 90 16.74 -4.60 1.84
CA TYR A 90 15.51 -4.72 1.08
C TYR A 90 14.45 -5.54 1.83
N TRP A 91 14.83 -6.71 2.37
CA TRP A 91 13.95 -7.54 3.16
C TRP A 91 13.47 -6.83 4.45
N TYR A 92 14.38 -6.10 5.12
CA TYR A 92 14.02 -5.32 6.30
C TYR A 92 13.01 -4.21 6.00
N LEU A 93 13.22 -3.46 4.92
CA LEU A 93 12.28 -2.44 4.45
C LEU A 93 10.91 -3.03 4.11
N ASP A 94 10.89 -4.17 3.42
CA ASP A 94 9.65 -4.86 3.06
C ASP A 94 8.87 -5.29 4.31
N LYS A 95 9.56 -5.87 5.27
CA LYS A 95 8.94 -6.40 6.48
C LYS A 95 8.46 -5.32 7.46
N HIS A 96 9.19 -4.21 7.59
CA HIS A 96 8.93 -3.21 8.62
C HIS A 96 8.22 -1.95 8.14
N TYR A 97 8.46 -1.53 6.89
CA TYR A 97 7.93 -0.27 6.38
C TYR A 97 6.76 -0.43 5.40
N ILE A 98 6.75 -1.50 4.60
CA ILE A 98 5.74 -1.65 3.55
C ILE A 98 4.67 -2.64 3.97
N LYS A 99 5.04 -3.74 4.63
CA LYS A 99 4.15 -4.75 5.21
C LYS A 99 2.82 -4.90 4.42
N ASN A 100 1.70 -4.70 5.08
CA ASN A 100 0.35 -4.78 4.50
C ASN A 100 -0.19 -3.42 4.02
N THR A 101 0.68 -2.39 3.97
CA THR A 101 0.28 -1.04 3.54
C THR A 101 0.09 -1.02 2.03
N PHE A 102 -1.13 -0.79 1.58
CA PHE A 102 -1.46 -0.65 0.16
C PHE A 102 -1.54 0.80 -0.27
N TYR A 103 -1.79 1.73 0.66
CA TYR A 103 -1.92 3.15 0.38
C TYR A 103 -1.31 4.01 1.48
N CYS A 104 -0.64 5.08 1.07
CA CYS A 104 -0.04 6.06 1.95
C CYS A 104 -0.39 7.44 1.40
N GLY A 105 -1.31 8.15 2.03
CA GLY A 105 -1.87 9.38 1.50
C GLY A 105 -1.65 10.58 2.39
N ILE A 106 -1.47 11.73 1.74
CA ILE A 106 -1.45 13.06 2.34
C ILE A 106 -2.57 13.85 1.68
N ASN A 107 -3.51 14.36 2.48
CA ASN A 107 -4.49 15.31 1.99
C ASN A 107 -4.41 16.60 2.82
N SER A 108 -4.02 17.68 2.16
CA SER A 108 -3.88 18.97 2.81
C SER A 108 -5.24 19.52 3.29
N SER A 109 -6.30 19.33 2.51
CA SER A 109 -7.66 19.79 2.83
C SER A 109 -8.32 18.93 3.92
N TYR A 110 -8.14 17.63 3.87
CA TYR A 110 -8.67 16.70 4.86
C TYR A 110 -7.91 16.81 6.19
N CYS A 111 -6.58 16.87 6.11
CA CYS A 111 -5.74 17.16 7.26
C CYS A 111 -6.06 18.53 7.89
N SER A 112 -6.45 19.55 7.10
CA SER A 112 -6.88 20.85 7.62
C SER A 112 -8.24 20.77 8.32
N LYS A 113 -9.21 19.98 7.84
CA LYS A 113 -10.49 19.72 8.51
C LYS A 113 -10.30 18.98 9.85
N LEU A 114 -9.44 17.98 9.86
CA LEU A 114 -9.04 17.26 11.09
C LEU A 114 -8.27 18.19 12.04
N ARG A 115 -7.39 19.05 11.50
CA ARG A 115 -6.64 20.05 12.26
C ARG A 115 -7.54 21.09 12.90
N ALA A 116 -8.62 21.52 12.22
CA ALA A 116 -9.56 22.50 12.77
C ALA A 116 -10.38 21.93 13.93
N LYS A 117 -10.55 20.59 13.98
CA LYS A 117 -11.31 19.92 15.06
C LYS A 117 -10.45 19.52 16.24
N LYS A 118 -9.11 19.36 16.11
CA LYS A 118 -8.23 18.90 17.22
C LYS A 118 -6.78 19.35 17.16
N HIS A 119 -6.17 19.30 18.37
CA HIS A 119 -4.78 19.62 18.68
C HIS A 119 -3.70 18.74 18.01
N HIS A 120 -4.07 17.65 17.31
CA HIS A 120 -3.12 16.75 16.64
C HIS A 120 -3.12 16.95 15.15
N VAL A 121 -2.01 17.43 14.61
CA VAL A 121 -1.81 17.59 13.18
C VAL A 121 -1.46 16.23 12.58
N ILE A 122 -2.38 15.64 11.85
CA ILE A 122 -2.14 14.41 11.09
C ILE A 122 -1.37 14.79 9.82
N LYS A 123 -0.19 14.20 9.66
CA LYS A 123 0.68 14.38 8.51
C LYS A 123 0.33 13.42 7.39
N GLU A 124 0.09 12.17 7.74
CA GLU A 124 0.02 11.07 6.80
C GLU A 124 -0.97 10.01 7.30
N ILE A 125 -1.73 9.44 6.39
CA ILE A 125 -2.64 8.33 6.66
C ILE A 125 -2.09 7.12 5.90
N ARG A 126 -1.78 6.04 6.61
CA ARG A 126 -1.41 4.75 6.04
C ARG A 126 -2.58 3.80 6.16
N MET A 127 -2.90 3.16 5.07
CA MET A 127 -3.99 2.18 5.01
C MET A 127 -3.41 0.81 4.79
N ASN A 128 -3.82 -0.10 5.65
CA ASN A 128 -3.36 -1.47 5.63
C ASN A 128 -4.55 -2.38 5.43
N SER A 129 -4.38 -3.41 4.59
CA SER A 129 -5.42 -4.39 4.32
C SER A 129 -4.90 -5.81 4.35
N GLU A 130 -5.74 -6.73 4.78
CA GLU A 130 -5.43 -8.16 4.80
C GLU A 130 -6.70 -8.98 4.58
N ILE A 131 -6.61 -10.00 3.73
CA ILE A 131 -7.59 -11.09 3.68
C ILE A 131 -6.86 -12.34 4.16
N LYS A 132 -7.36 -12.96 5.22
CA LYS A 132 -6.79 -14.23 5.70
C LYS A 132 -7.18 -15.37 4.76
N ASP A 133 -6.25 -16.31 4.59
CA ASP A 133 -6.52 -17.50 3.79
C ASP A 133 -7.82 -18.18 4.22
N ARG A 134 -8.63 -18.55 3.24
CA ARG A 134 -9.95 -19.17 3.41
C ARG A 134 -11.02 -18.29 4.10
N SER A 135 -10.78 -17.00 4.22
CA SER A 135 -11.75 -16.05 4.74
C SER A 135 -12.30 -15.20 3.60
N VAL A 136 -13.60 -14.90 3.66
CA VAL A 136 -14.25 -13.92 2.78
C VAL A 136 -14.32 -12.54 3.41
N ILE A 137 -13.56 -12.33 4.50
CA ILE A 137 -13.55 -11.08 5.26
C ILE A 137 -12.30 -10.28 4.89
N TYR A 138 -12.52 -9.09 4.34
CA TYR A 138 -11.49 -8.09 4.09
C TYR A 138 -11.31 -7.25 5.35
N ASN A 139 -10.13 -7.34 5.94
CA ASN A 139 -9.75 -6.57 7.13
C ASN A 139 -9.04 -5.29 6.70
N LEU A 140 -9.48 -4.16 7.22
CA LEU A 140 -8.94 -2.83 6.95
C LEU A 140 -8.60 -2.15 8.28
N TRP A 141 -7.41 -1.52 8.37
CA TRP A 141 -7.05 -0.67 9.50
C TRP A 141 -6.19 0.50 9.03
N PHE A 142 -6.27 1.58 9.81
CA PHE A 142 -5.58 2.83 9.52
C PHE A 142 -4.45 3.06 10.50
N GLU A 143 -3.39 3.69 10.03
CA GLU A 143 -2.32 4.23 10.87
C GLU A 143 -2.22 5.73 10.57
N PHE A 144 -2.52 6.56 11.55
CA PHE A 144 -2.44 8.01 11.45
C PHE A 144 -1.09 8.46 12.01
N VAL A 145 -0.28 9.11 11.19
CA VAL A 145 1.02 9.65 11.60
C VAL A 145 0.88 11.12 11.90
N THR A 146 1.24 11.55 13.12
CA THR A 146 1.17 12.96 13.52
C THR A 146 2.46 13.70 13.22
N VAL A 147 2.36 15.03 13.01
CA VAL A 147 3.53 15.91 12.82
C VAL A 147 4.29 16.08 14.14
N GLU A 148 3.59 16.15 15.25
CA GLU A 148 4.19 16.33 16.59
C GLU A 148 4.72 14.99 17.13
N GLY A 149 6.02 14.79 17.01
CA GLY A 149 6.75 13.68 17.64
C GLY A 149 6.65 12.33 16.90
N GLY A 150 6.09 12.28 15.69
CA GLY A 150 6.04 11.03 14.90
C GLY A 150 5.20 9.91 15.56
N LYS A 151 4.28 10.25 16.45
CA LYS A 151 3.38 9.27 17.08
C LYS A 151 2.47 8.67 16.04
N VAL A 152 2.38 7.34 16.03
CA VAL A 152 1.51 6.57 15.15
C VAL A 152 0.31 6.11 15.96
N PHE A 153 -0.88 6.58 15.60
CA PHE A 153 -2.15 6.06 16.12
C PHE A 153 -2.65 4.98 15.18
N LYS A 154 -2.90 3.80 15.74
CA LYS A 154 -3.48 2.68 14.99
C LYS A 154 -4.97 2.62 15.27
N SER A 155 -5.77 2.52 14.21
CA SER A 155 -7.20 2.23 14.35
C SER A 155 -7.44 0.77 14.73
N GLU A 156 -8.63 0.48 15.19
CA GLU A 156 -9.10 -0.89 15.30
C GLU A 156 -9.26 -1.52 13.90
N MET A 157 -9.20 -2.84 13.84
CA MET A 157 -9.39 -3.59 12.61
C MET A 157 -10.88 -3.61 12.26
N SER A 158 -11.24 -2.97 11.16
CA SER A 158 -12.59 -2.97 10.61
C SER A 158 -12.72 -4.08 9.56
N GLN A 159 -13.89 -4.69 9.49
CA GLN A 159 -14.16 -5.82 8.62
C GLN A 159 -15.20 -5.48 7.56
N ILE A 160 -14.91 -5.85 6.32
CA ILE A 160 -15.83 -5.75 5.19
C ILE A 160 -16.06 -7.17 4.67
N ASP A 161 -17.31 -7.59 4.58
CA ASP A 161 -17.66 -8.87 3.98
C ASP A 161 -17.53 -8.76 2.45
N CYS A 162 -16.68 -9.57 1.85
CA CYS A 162 -16.46 -9.58 0.41
C CYS A 162 -17.68 -10.06 -0.37
N THR A 163 -18.58 -10.85 0.26
CA THR A 163 -19.80 -11.34 -0.39
C THR A 163 -20.80 -10.23 -0.66
N GLU A 164 -20.78 -9.15 0.13
CA GLU A 164 -21.65 -7.99 -0.07
C GLU A 164 -21.10 -7.00 -1.13
N VAL A 165 -19.83 -7.15 -1.48
CA VAL A 165 -19.11 -6.20 -2.34
C VAL A 165 -18.82 -6.79 -3.71
N CYS A 166 -18.85 -8.13 -3.83
CA CYS A 166 -18.58 -8.86 -5.07
C CYS A 166 -19.78 -9.71 -5.49
N ASP A 167 -20.17 -9.59 -6.76
CA ASP A 167 -21.23 -10.41 -7.36
C ASP A 167 -20.79 -11.85 -7.63
N GLU A 168 -21.76 -12.72 -7.87
CA GLU A 168 -21.53 -14.10 -8.30
C GLU A 168 -20.71 -14.22 -9.59
N MET A 169 -20.75 -13.20 -10.44
CA MET A 169 -20.01 -13.13 -11.70
C MET A 169 -18.58 -12.59 -11.54
N GLY A 170 -18.17 -12.20 -10.32
CA GLY A 170 -16.84 -11.66 -10.06
C GLY A 170 -16.68 -10.16 -10.32
N TYR A 171 -17.78 -9.39 -10.33
CA TYR A 171 -17.71 -7.94 -10.42
C TYR A 171 -17.71 -7.31 -9.03
N VAL A 172 -16.75 -6.42 -8.76
CA VAL A 172 -16.70 -5.66 -7.50
C VAL A 172 -17.50 -4.37 -7.64
N HIS A 173 -18.47 -4.17 -6.77
CA HIS A 173 -19.30 -2.96 -6.71
C HIS A 173 -18.55 -1.81 -6.04
N ARG A 174 -17.84 -1.01 -6.81
CA ARG A 174 -17.02 0.11 -6.34
C ARG A 174 -17.79 1.13 -5.50
N ASP A 175 -19.05 1.38 -5.82
CA ASP A 175 -19.89 2.31 -5.06
C ASP A 175 -20.21 1.78 -3.65
N ILE A 176 -20.37 0.47 -3.50
CA ILE A 176 -20.61 -0.17 -2.20
C ILE A 176 -19.34 -0.16 -1.37
N VAL A 177 -18.18 -0.46 -2.00
CA VAL A 177 -16.87 -0.38 -1.35
C VAL A 177 -16.61 1.04 -0.83
N ALA A 178 -16.84 2.06 -1.67
CA ALA A 178 -16.63 3.45 -1.31
C ALA A 178 -17.49 3.86 -0.10
N LYS A 179 -18.80 3.53 -0.10
CA LYS A 179 -19.69 3.84 1.03
C LYS A 179 -19.23 3.19 2.33
N LYS A 180 -18.94 1.88 2.29
CA LYS A 180 -18.44 1.16 3.48
C LYS A 180 -17.12 1.73 3.99
N PHE A 181 -16.23 2.08 3.07
CA PHE A 181 -14.95 2.72 3.40
C PHE A 181 -15.17 4.07 4.10
N ASP A 182 -16.05 4.94 3.56
CA ASP A 182 -16.36 6.25 4.16
C ASP A 182 -16.98 6.10 5.55
N ASP A 183 -17.89 5.15 5.74
CA ASP A 183 -18.49 4.86 7.04
C ASP A 183 -17.45 4.43 8.08
N ILE A 184 -16.51 3.57 7.69
CA ILE A 184 -15.41 3.11 8.55
C ILE A 184 -14.47 4.28 8.85
N LEU A 185 -14.05 5.04 7.84
CA LEU A 185 -13.14 6.16 8.01
C LEU A 185 -13.71 7.23 8.94
N ASN A 186 -14.98 7.59 8.75
CA ASN A 186 -15.67 8.56 9.59
C ASN A 186 -15.77 8.06 11.05
N LYS A 187 -16.06 6.78 11.26
CA LYS A 187 -16.12 6.18 12.60
C LYS A 187 -14.77 6.22 13.31
N GLU A 188 -13.69 5.94 12.60
CA GLU A 188 -12.34 5.97 13.18
C GLU A 188 -11.85 7.39 13.47
N ILE A 189 -12.24 8.36 12.65
CA ILE A 189 -11.95 9.78 12.89
C ILE A 189 -12.64 10.27 14.16
N VAL A 190 -13.90 9.90 14.38
CA VAL A 190 -14.64 10.26 15.59
C VAL A 190 -13.99 9.67 16.84
N LYS A 191 -13.41 8.48 16.78
CA LYS A 191 -12.69 7.87 17.92
C LYS A 191 -11.38 8.59 18.28
N ILE A 192 -10.73 9.20 17.29
CA ILE A 192 -9.54 10.02 17.54
C ILE A 192 -9.97 11.37 18.14
N GLU A 193 -11.22 11.69 18.09
CA GLU A 193 -11.86 12.80 18.82
C GLU A 193 -12.04 12.54 20.32
#